data_157346599844943421a51940a44c93d5
#
_entry.id   157346599844943421a51940a44c93d5
#
_cell.length_a   1.000
_cell.length_b   1.000
_cell.length_c   1.000
_cell.angle_alpha   90.00
_cell.angle_beta   90.00
_cell.angle_gamma   90.00
#
_symmetry.space_group_name_H-M   'P 1'
#
loop_
_entity.id
_entity.type
_entity.pdbx_description
1 polymer ?
#
loop_
_entity_poly.entity_id
_entity_poly.type
_entity_poly.pdbx_seq_one_letter_code
_entity_poly.pdbx_strand_id
1 'polypeptide(L)'
;MKHIGFLKKTNAKVVVIYKTIPGDADSCLVVDRDALRPFEADIIIPYLESPQGQEAFDFGDYLSTRSMPLDDNGENLPGANINPNDPVAVASVKQTTVLAYLHAKGLLIKQPTVNVIMTPESNVTVPLNELNQMIADQRGVKVYDLAPKDPTNLPKDDPQKTEAKNILARAERLIIQADELKERAYKLDESLRPRKGRPKKETVEEA
;
A
#
# COMPACT_ATOMS: atom_id res chain seq x y z
N MET A 1 12.70 4.45 -12.36
CA MET A 1 12.37 4.60 -10.90
C MET A 1 12.68 3.31 -10.18
N LYS A 2 13.51 3.34 -9.12
CA LYS A 2 14.09 2.14 -8.48
C LYS A 2 13.10 1.26 -7.71
N HIS A 3 11.94 1.79 -7.31
CA HIS A 3 11.02 1.08 -6.41
C HIS A 3 9.70 0.70 -7.08
N ILE A 4 9.61 0.82 -8.40
CA ILE A 4 8.42 0.47 -9.17
C ILE A 4 8.62 -0.89 -9.84
N GLY A 5 7.56 -1.67 -9.87
CA GLY A 5 7.49 -2.94 -10.55
C GLY A 5 6.05 -3.34 -10.87
N PHE A 6 5.89 -4.57 -11.28
CA PHE A 6 4.58 -5.18 -11.50
C PHE A 6 4.58 -6.64 -11.06
N LEU A 7 3.41 -7.14 -10.73
CA LEU A 7 3.22 -8.55 -10.39
C LEU A 7 3.14 -9.39 -11.65
N LYS A 8 3.98 -10.43 -11.76
CA LYS A 8 4.07 -11.31 -12.94
C LYS A 8 2.74 -11.97 -13.31
N LYS A 9 1.90 -12.31 -12.33
CA LYS A 9 0.63 -13.02 -12.59
C LYS A 9 -0.52 -12.09 -12.99
N THR A 10 -0.61 -10.92 -12.41
CA THR A 10 -1.75 -10.00 -12.56
C THR A 10 -1.43 -8.77 -13.38
N ASN A 11 -0.15 -8.53 -13.67
CA ASN A 11 0.37 -7.31 -14.27
C ASN A 11 0.00 -6.04 -13.50
N ALA A 12 -0.42 -6.18 -12.23
CA ALA A 12 -0.74 -5.06 -11.36
C ALA A 12 0.53 -4.27 -11.04
N LYS A 13 0.46 -2.95 -11.13
CA LYS A 13 1.58 -2.06 -10.80
C LYS A 13 1.75 -2.00 -9.29
N VAL A 14 2.98 -2.21 -8.84
CA VAL A 14 3.32 -2.21 -7.40
C VAL A 14 4.47 -1.27 -7.10
N VAL A 15 4.44 -0.73 -5.88
CA VAL A 15 5.57 -0.04 -5.27
C VAL A 15 6.22 -1.01 -4.29
N VAL A 16 7.50 -1.30 -4.48
CA VAL A 16 8.26 -2.18 -3.59
C VAL A 16 8.74 -1.38 -2.39
N ILE A 17 8.23 -1.73 -1.22
CA ILE A 17 8.54 -1.07 0.05
C ILE A 17 9.81 -1.65 0.66
N TYR A 18 9.89 -2.98 0.76
CA TYR A 18 11.07 -3.71 1.17
C TYR A 18 11.37 -4.83 0.17
N LYS A 19 12.61 -4.88 -0.32
CA LYS A 19 13.06 -5.87 -1.30
C LYS A 19 13.23 -7.27 -0.71
N THR A 20 13.50 -7.33 0.59
CA THR A 20 13.62 -8.55 1.39
C THR A 20 13.01 -8.33 2.75
N ILE A 21 12.60 -9.40 3.44
CA ILE A 21 12.01 -9.36 4.77
C ILE A 21 12.94 -10.08 5.74
N PRO A 22 13.16 -9.58 6.98
CA PRO A 22 13.94 -10.28 7.98
C PRO A 22 13.40 -11.68 8.23
N GLY A 23 14.27 -12.68 8.15
CA GLY A 23 13.90 -14.08 8.30
C GLY A 23 13.34 -14.75 7.06
N ASP A 24 13.06 -13.99 5.97
CA ASP A 24 12.48 -14.51 4.73
C ASP A 24 13.00 -13.74 3.52
N ALA A 25 14.16 -14.15 3.01
CA ALA A 25 14.84 -13.51 1.87
C ALA A 25 14.09 -13.70 0.53
N ASP A 26 13.21 -14.70 0.45
CA ASP A 26 12.44 -15.02 -0.75
C ASP A 26 11.15 -14.21 -0.87
N SER A 27 10.83 -13.40 0.14
CA SER A 27 9.65 -12.54 0.18
C SER A 27 10.03 -11.06 0.25
N CYS A 28 9.14 -10.23 -0.29
CA CYS A 28 9.21 -8.77 -0.27
C CYS A 28 7.89 -8.17 0.21
N LEU A 29 7.90 -6.89 0.61
CA LEU A 29 6.70 -6.12 0.90
C LEU A 29 6.45 -5.12 -0.23
N VAL A 30 5.23 -5.15 -0.75
CA VAL A 30 4.79 -4.26 -1.82
C VAL A 30 3.48 -3.57 -1.46
N VAL A 31 3.22 -2.44 -2.10
CA VAL A 31 1.91 -1.77 -2.12
C VAL A 31 1.37 -1.86 -3.54
N ASP A 32 0.14 -2.35 -3.68
CA ASP A 32 -0.56 -2.33 -4.96
C ASP A 32 -0.99 -0.89 -5.26
N ARG A 33 -0.46 -0.32 -6.36
CA ARG A 33 -0.75 1.07 -6.74
C ARG A 33 -2.23 1.30 -7.01
N ASP A 34 -2.89 0.34 -7.63
CA ASP A 34 -4.29 0.46 -8.03
C ASP A 34 -5.24 0.25 -6.84
N ALA A 35 -4.74 -0.28 -5.72
CA ALA A 35 -5.46 -0.40 -4.47
C ALA A 35 -5.36 0.85 -3.58
N LEU A 36 -4.50 1.83 -3.91
CA LEU A 36 -4.39 3.09 -3.19
C LEU A 36 -5.59 3.99 -3.47
N ARG A 37 -6.13 4.60 -2.42
CA ARG A 37 -7.08 5.71 -2.57
C ARG A 37 -6.38 6.93 -3.14
N PRO A 38 -7.08 7.85 -3.81
CA PRO A 38 -6.46 9.02 -4.44
C PRO A 38 -5.53 9.79 -3.50
N PHE A 39 -5.95 10.07 -2.26
CA PHE A 39 -5.13 10.81 -1.31
C PHE A 39 -3.90 10.02 -0.81
N GLU A 40 -3.98 8.69 -0.73
CA GLU A 40 -2.83 7.84 -0.40
C GLU A 40 -1.78 7.90 -1.52
N ALA A 41 -2.25 7.87 -2.76
CA ALA A 41 -1.41 8.04 -3.94
C ALA A 41 -0.76 9.43 -3.96
N ASP A 42 -1.51 10.49 -3.63
CA ASP A 42 -1.03 11.88 -3.57
C ASP A 42 0.08 12.08 -2.52
N ILE A 43 0.15 11.22 -1.51
CA ILE A 43 1.23 11.24 -0.51
C ILE A 43 2.41 10.38 -0.95
N ILE A 44 2.14 9.15 -1.41
CA ILE A 44 3.20 8.17 -1.67
C ILE A 44 3.96 8.48 -2.95
N ILE A 45 3.26 8.94 -4.01
CA ILE A 45 3.89 9.19 -5.32
C ILE A 45 4.93 10.31 -5.24
N PRO A 46 4.67 11.48 -4.63
CA PRO A 46 5.70 12.51 -4.46
C PRO A 46 6.92 12.04 -3.68
N TYR A 47 6.73 11.22 -2.63
CA TYR A 47 7.84 10.63 -1.91
C TYR A 47 8.63 9.64 -2.78
N LEU A 48 7.94 8.83 -3.57
CA LEU A 48 8.56 7.89 -4.48
C LEU A 48 9.38 8.61 -5.58
N GLU A 49 8.87 9.73 -6.09
CA GLU A 49 9.53 10.53 -7.13
C GLU A 49 10.63 11.44 -6.58
N SER A 50 10.68 11.64 -5.27
CA SER A 50 11.69 12.49 -4.64
C SER A 50 13.11 11.91 -4.82
N PRO A 51 14.15 12.77 -4.94
CA PRO A 51 15.52 12.29 -5.00
C PRO A 51 15.89 11.37 -3.83
N GLN A 52 15.50 11.75 -2.61
CA GLN A 52 15.77 10.98 -1.41
C GLN A 52 15.07 9.60 -1.43
N GLY A 53 13.82 9.55 -1.92
CA GLY A 53 13.10 8.30 -2.09
C GLY A 53 13.77 7.38 -3.12
N GLN A 54 14.30 7.95 -4.20
CA GLN A 54 15.02 7.20 -5.22
C GLN A 54 16.44 6.79 -4.80
N GLU A 55 17.09 7.51 -3.89
CA GLU A 55 18.39 7.16 -3.32
C GLU A 55 18.28 6.06 -2.26
N ALA A 56 17.17 5.98 -1.54
CA ALA A 56 16.95 4.99 -0.51
C ALA A 56 17.19 3.56 -1.04
N PHE A 57 17.83 2.72 -0.23
CA PHE A 57 18.00 1.31 -0.58
C PHE A 57 16.66 0.59 -0.54
N ASP A 58 15.93 0.70 0.55
CA ASP A 58 14.54 0.29 0.68
C ASP A 58 13.66 1.52 0.87
N PHE A 59 12.57 1.57 0.12
CA PHE A 59 11.65 2.71 0.19
C PHE A 59 10.94 2.79 1.55
N GLY A 60 10.78 1.64 2.21
CA GLY A 60 10.20 1.55 3.55
C GLY A 60 10.99 2.32 4.61
N ASP A 61 12.32 2.27 4.55
CA ASP A 61 13.18 3.02 5.47
C ASP A 61 12.97 4.53 5.31
N TYR A 62 12.83 4.99 4.09
CA TYR A 62 12.50 6.39 3.81
C TYR A 62 11.11 6.76 4.33
N LEU A 63 10.09 5.95 4.07
CA LEU A 63 8.72 6.19 4.53
C LEU A 63 8.58 6.12 6.06
N SER A 64 9.45 5.39 6.75
CA SER A 64 9.46 5.30 8.22
C SER A 64 9.84 6.63 8.88
N THR A 65 10.54 7.50 8.14
CA THR A 65 10.97 8.82 8.61
C THR A 65 10.02 9.95 8.19
N ARG A 66 8.99 9.66 7.38
CA ARG A 66 8.04 10.65 6.87
C ARG A 66 6.77 10.62 7.68
N SER A 67 6.42 11.76 8.27
CA SER A 67 5.19 11.92 9.04
C SER A 67 4.03 12.32 8.13
N MET A 68 2.85 11.87 8.48
CA MET A 68 1.59 12.30 7.89
C MET A 68 0.57 12.61 8.99
N PRO A 69 -0.25 13.65 8.83
CA PRO A 69 -1.29 13.98 9.78
C PRO A 69 -2.46 13.01 9.66
N LEU A 70 -3.09 12.70 10.78
CA LEU A 70 -4.31 11.91 10.88
C LEU A 70 -5.42 12.75 11.51
N ASP A 71 -6.65 12.47 11.11
CA ASP A 71 -7.84 12.95 11.81
C ASP A 71 -8.10 12.15 13.09
N ASP A 72 -9.15 12.50 13.83
CA ASP A 72 -9.54 11.80 15.07
C ASP A 72 -9.93 10.34 14.83
N ASN A 73 -10.33 9.98 13.61
CA ASN A 73 -10.70 8.62 13.20
C ASN A 73 -9.49 7.80 12.72
N GLY A 74 -8.28 8.39 12.67
CA GLY A 74 -7.08 7.76 12.14
C GLY A 74 -7.05 7.70 10.62
N GLU A 75 -7.81 8.56 9.95
CA GLU A 75 -7.78 8.78 8.51
C GLU A 75 -6.86 9.97 8.20
N ASN A 76 -6.32 10.01 6.99
CA ASN A 76 -5.56 11.17 6.55
C ASN A 76 -6.51 12.36 6.35
N LEU A 77 -6.09 13.56 6.78
CA LEU A 77 -6.80 14.81 6.53
C LEU A 77 -6.48 15.31 5.11
N PRO A 78 -7.38 15.15 4.12
CA PRO A 78 -7.15 15.73 2.80
C PRO A 78 -7.19 17.25 2.91
N GLY A 79 -6.09 17.90 2.53
CA GLY A 79 -6.01 19.37 2.48
C GLY A 79 -5.72 20.05 3.81
N ALA A 80 -5.31 19.33 4.85
CA ALA A 80 -4.68 19.96 6.02
C ALA A 80 -3.36 20.62 5.56
N ASN A 81 -3.46 21.83 5.03
CA ASN A 81 -2.35 22.76 4.92
C ASN A 81 -1.95 23.16 6.36
N ILE A 82 -1.43 22.21 7.11
CA ILE A 82 -0.80 22.50 8.39
C ILE A 82 0.44 23.29 8.00
N ASN A 83 0.41 24.59 8.31
CA ASN A 83 1.59 25.41 8.15
C ASN A 83 2.71 24.75 8.98
N PRO A 84 3.76 24.19 8.39
CA PRO A 84 4.82 23.52 9.13
C PRO A 84 5.57 24.47 10.08
N ASN A 85 5.37 25.78 9.92
CA ASN A 85 5.93 26.83 10.76
C ASN A 85 5.00 27.26 11.91
N ASP A 86 3.80 26.67 12.02
CA ASP A 86 2.91 26.89 13.16
C ASP A 86 3.01 25.73 14.15
N PRO A 87 3.79 25.88 15.24
CA PRO A 87 4.02 24.80 16.21
C PRO A 87 2.73 24.38 16.95
N VAL A 88 1.73 25.24 17.04
CA VAL A 88 0.46 24.93 17.71
C VAL A 88 -0.41 24.07 16.80
N ALA A 89 -0.50 24.38 15.51
CA ALA A 89 -1.22 23.59 14.54
C ALA A 89 -0.59 22.19 14.36
N VAL A 90 0.74 22.12 14.34
CA VAL A 90 1.48 20.84 14.24
C VAL A 90 1.32 19.99 15.50
N ALA A 91 1.31 20.60 16.69
CA ALA A 91 1.17 19.87 17.96
C ALA A 91 -0.24 19.35 18.24
N SER A 92 -1.26 19.92 17.61
CA SER A 92 -2.68 19.55 17.83
C SER A 92 -3.16 18.37 17.01
N VAL A 93 -2.38 17.93 16.00
CA VAL A 93 -2.78 16.85 15.08
C VAL A 93 -2.01 15.58 15.40
N LYS A 94 -2.73 14.47 15.54
CA LYS A 94 -2.10 13.15 15.62
C LYS A 94 -1.24 12.90 14.38
N GLN A 95 0.00 12.54 14.59
CA GLN A 95 0.91 12.21 13.51
C GLN A 95 1.26 10.72 13.55
N THR A 96 1.42 10.14 12.38
CA THR A 96 1.97 8.80 12.20
C THR A 96 3.01 8.83 11.09
N THR A 97 3.85 7.81 11.02
CA THR A 97 4.71 7.67 9.85
C THR A 97 3.92 7.09 8.69
N VAL A 98 4.31 7.43 7.45
CA VAL A 98 3.66 6.89 6.25
C VAL A 98 3.72 5.37 6.24
N LEU A 99 4.84 4.78 6.64
CA LEU A 99 4.99 3.33 6.73
C LEU A 99 4.03 2.71 7.75
N ALA A 100 3.92 3.30 8.95
CA ALA A 100 3.01 2.82 9.99
C ALA A 100 1.54 2.94 9.57
N TYR A 101 1.19 4.00 8.84
CA TYR A 101 -0.13 4.15 8.24
C TYR A 101 -0.43 3.05 7.24
N LEU A 102 0.47 2.80 6.28
CA LEU A 102 0.31 1.73 5.28
C LEU A 102 0.12 0.36 5.93
N HIS A 103 0.87 0.11 7.02
CA HIS A 103 0.73 -1.12 7.80
C HIS A 103 -0.64 -1.20 8.50
N ALA A 104 -1.05 -0.15 9.20
CA ALA A 104 -2.33 -0.11 9.93
C ALA A 104 -3.54 -0.27 8.99
N LYS A 105 -3.45 0.26 7.77
CA LYS A 105 -4.50 0.12 6.74
C LYS A 105 -4.43 -1.19 5.95
N GLY A 106 -3.50 -2.09 6.26
CA GLY A 106 -3.33 -3.37 5.55
C GLY A 106 -2.95 -3.21 4.08
N LEU A 107 -2.24 -2.12 3.73
CA LEU A 107 -1.81 -1.83 2.36
C LEU A 107 -0.50 -2.52 2.00
N LEU A 108 0.26 -2.96 3.01
CA LEU A 108 1.49 -3.73 2.81
C LEU A 108 1.15 -5.18 2.52
N ILE A 109 1.48 -5.64 1.33
CA ILE A 109 1.21 -7.00 0.85
C ILE A 109 2.54 -7.74 0.76
N LYS A 110 2.62 -8.89 1.44
CA LYS A 110 3.74 -9.81 1.30
C LYS A 110 3.63 -10.56 -0.03
N GLN A 111 4.70 -10.56 -0.82
CA GLN A 111 4.78 -11.25 -2.10
C GLN A 111 6.09 -12.02 -2.22
N PRO A 112 6.10 -13.20 -2.88
CA PRO A 112 7.34 -13.85 -3.27
C PRO A 112 8.13 -12.97 -4.23
N THR A 113 9.45 -12.83 -4.02
CA THR A 113 10.32 -12.00 -4.86
C THR A 113 10.33 -12.43 -6.34
N VAL A 114 10.16 -13.71 -6.61
CA VAL A 114 10.06 -14.28 -7.98
C VAL A 114 8.83 -13.81 -8.76
N ASN A 115 7.79 -13.32 -8.05
CA ASN A 115 6.55 -12.83 -8.65
C ASN A 115 6.57 -11.32 -8.92
N VAL A 116 7.60 -10.61 -8.48
CA VAL A 116 7.73 -9.16 -8.66
C VAL A 116 8.79 -8.89 -9.72
N ILE A 117 8.41 -8.16 -10.75
CA ILE A 117 9.30 -7.67 -11.81
C ILE A 117 9.55 -6.19 -11.58
N MET A 118 10.79 -5.83 -11.34
CA MET A 118 11.19 -4.43 -11.16
C MET A 118 11.41 -3.74 -12.52
N THR A 119 11.10 -2.46 -12.57
CA THR A 119 11.34 -1.61 -13.74
C THR A 119 12.21 -0.41 -13.35
N PRO A 120 13.51 -0.63 -13.03
CA PRO A 120 14.39 0.45 -12.57
C PRO A 120 14.57 1.56 -13.61
N GLU A 121 14.53 1.20 -14.88
CA GLU A 121 14.60 2.11 -16.03
C GLU A 121 13.51 1.78 -17.04
N SER A 122 13.21 2.73 -17.93
CA SER A 122 12.05 2.66 -18.83
C SER A 122 12.01 1.41 -19.73
N ASN A 123 13.17 0.80 -20.02
CA ASN A 123 13.27 -0.37 -20.91
C ASN A 123 13.95 -1.57 -20.25
N VAL A 124 14.17 -1.52 -18.94
CA VAL A 124 14.83 -2.60 -18.20
C VAL A 124 13.84 -3.23 -17.24
N THR A 125 13.63 -4.52 -17.39
CA THR A 125 12.81 -5.33 -16.48
C THR A 125 13.67 -6.43 -15.88
N VAL A 126 13.67 -6.52 -14.54
CA VAL A 126 14.47 -7.52 -13.83
C VAL A 126 13.60 -8.15 -12.74
N PRO A 127 13.53 -9.49 -12.64
CA PRO A 127 12.90 -10.16 -11.51
C PRO A 127 13.55 -9.72 -10.19
N LEU A 128 12.75 -9.45 -9.16
CA LEU A 128 13.26 -8.92 -7.90
C LEU A 128 14.24 -9.88 -7.21
N ASN A 129 14.02 -11.19 -7.30
CA ASN A 129 14.96 -12.19 -6.77
C ASN A 129 16.34 -12.10 -7.45
N GLU A 130 16.38 -11.91 -8.77
CA GLU A 130 17.65 -11.74 -9.50
C GLU A 130 18.32 -10.41 -9.14
N LEU A 131 17.51 -9.33 -9.04
CA LEU A 131 18.02 -8.02 -8.61
C LEU A 131 18.62 -8.11 -7.19
N ASN A 132 17.96 -8.79 -6.27
CA ASN A 132 18.47 -8.98 -4.90
C ASN A 132 19.78 -9.79 -4.91
N GLN A 133 19.88 -10.83 -5.75
CA GLN A 133 21.13 -11.58 -5.89
C GLN A 133 22.26 -10.71 -6.44
N MET A 134 22.00 -9.95 -7.50
CA MET A 134 23.00 -9.02 -8.08
C MET A 134 23.49 -8.00 -7.05
N ILE A 135 22.58 -7.45 -6.25
CA ILE A 135 22.94 -6.49 -5.19
C ILE A 135 23.77 -7.16 -4.10
N ALA A 136 23.40 -8.39 -3.69
CA ALA A 136 24.12 -9.16 -2.69
C ALA A 136 25.54 -9.47 -3.15
N ASP A 137 25.70 -9.94 -4.39
CA ASP A 137 27.00 -10.23 -5.01
C ASP A 137 27.87 -8.99 -5.11
N GLN A 138 27.29 -7.86 -5.54
CA GLN A 138 27.99 -6.57 -5.62
C GLN A 138 28.49 -6.09 -4.25
N ARG A 139 27.74 -6.36 -3.18
CA ARG A 139 28.09 -5.97 -1.81
C ARG A 139 28.94 -7.02 -1.08
N GLY A 140 29.12 -8.21 -1.65
CA GLY A 140 29.81 -9.31 -1.01
C GLY A 140 29.10 -9.86 0.24
N VAL A 141 27.77 -9.80 0.24
CA VAL A 141 26.91 -10.25 1.34
C VAL A 141 25.91 -11.31 0.83
N LYS A 142 25.23 -12.00 1.74
CA LYS A 142 24.12 -12.89 1.34
C LYS A 142 22.83 -12.09 1.13
N VAL A 143 21.92 -12.59 0.29
CA VAL A 143 20.60 -11.95 0.08
C VAL A 143 19.83 -11.72 1.39
N TYR A 144 19.96 -12.65 2.33
CA TYR A 144 19.40 -12.53 3.67
C TYR A 144 19.89 -11.29 4.44
N ASP A 145 21.14 -10.89 4.25
CA ASP A 145 21.73 -9.73 4.92
C ASP A 145 21.31 -8.38 4.32
N LEU A 146 20.57 -8.41 3.19
CA LEU A 146 19.96 -7.23 2.60
C LEU A 146 18.70 -6.77 3.34
N ALA A 147 18.11 -7.64 4.17
CA ALA A 147 16.90 -7.33 4.92
C ALA A 147 17.11 -6.16 5.90
N PRO A 148 16.08 -5.33 6.13
CA PRO A 148 16.17 -4.20 7.05
C PRO A 148 16.54 -4.69 8.46
N LYS A 149 17.41 -3.95 9.13
CA LYS A 149 17.91 -4.33 10.47
C LYS A 149 16.91 -4.05 11.58
N ASP A 150 15.93 -3.15 11.34
CA ASP A 150 14.90 -2.82 12.33
C ASP A 150 13.55 -3.43 11.92
N PRO A 151 13.20 -4.59 12.53
CA PRO A 151 11.93 -5.27 12.23
C PRO A 151 10.71 -4.62 12.90
N THR A 152 10.86 -3.54 13.65
CA THR A 152 9.75 -2.92 14.41
C THR A 152 8.63 -2.42 13.51
N ASN A 153 8.93 -2.08 12.27
CA ASN A 153 7.98 -1.60 11.26
C ASN A 153 7.45 -2.69 10.32
N LEU A 154 7.83 -3.96 10.53
CA LEU A 154 7.38 -5.07 9.70
C LEU A 154 6.18 -5.77 10.33
N PRO A 155 5.28 -6.34 9.51
CA PRO A 155 4.17 -7.14 10.02
C PRO A 155 4.71 -8.33 10.82
N LYS A 156 4.41 -8.39 12.13
CA LYS A 156 4.79 -9.48 13.03
C LYS A 156 3.75 -10.62 13.05
N ASP A 157 2.68 -10.46 12.31
CA ASP A 157 1.57 -11.41 12.29
C ASP A 157 1.91 -12.68 11.51
N ASP A 158 1.23 -13.76 11.86
CA ASP A 158 1.19 -15.02 11.12
C ASP A 158 0.96 -14.73 9.62
N PRO A 159 1.82 -15.28 8.72
CA PRO A 159 1.71 -15.03 7.28
C PRO A 159 0.30 -15.27 6.71
N GLN A 160 -0.39 -16.32 7.17
CA GLN A 160 -1.75 -16.63 6.74
C GLN A 160 -2.77 -15.60 7.22
N LYS A 161 -2.64 -15.10 8.45
CA LYS A 161 -3.51 -14.04 8.98
C LYS A 161 -3.27 -12.71 8.29
N THR A 162 -2.02 -12.39 7.99
CA THR A 162 -1.66 -11.17 7.26
C THR A 162 -2.20 -11.22 5.84
N GLU A 163 -2.08 -12.36 5.15
CA GLU A 163 -2.64 -12.55 3.82
C GLU A 163 -4.18 -12.45 3.83
N ALA A 164 -4.84 -13.08 4.79
CA ALA A 164 -6.30 -12.99 4.95
C ALA A 164 -6.76 -11.54 5.21
N LYS A 165 -6.09 -10.79 6.10
CA LYS A 165 -6.36 -9.37 6.35
C LYS A 165 -6.17 -8.53 5.08
N ASN A 166 -5.10 -8.78 4.32
CA ASN A 166 -4.82 -8.07 3.08
C ASN A 166 -5.87 -8.34 2.00
N ILE A 167 -6.33 -9.60 1.88
CA ILE A 167 -7.40 -9.97 0.96
C ILE A 167 -8.70 -9.28 1.35
N LEU A 168 -9.07 -9.27 2.63
CA LEU A 168 -10.26 -8.58 3.13
C LEU A 168 -10.18 -7.07 2.86
N ALA A 169 -9.08 -6.43 3.21
CA ALA A 169 -8.87 -5.01 2.98
C ALA A 169 -8.94 -4.66 1.47
N ARG A 170 -8.43 -5.54 0.60
CA ARG A 170 -8.54 -5.38 -0.85
C ARG A 170 -9.99 -5.54 -1.32
N ALA A 171 -10.72 -6.52 -0.80
CA ALA A 171 -12.13 -6.72 -1.14
C ALA A 171 -12.99 -5.51 -0.75
N GLU A 172 -12.81 -4.96 0.45
CA GLU A 172 -13.50 -3.76 0.91
C GLU A 172 -13.25 -2.55 0.01
N ARG A 173 -12.00 -2.34 -0.42
CA ARG A 173 -11.66 -1.27 -1.36
C ARG A 173 -12.30 -1.44 -2.72
N LEU A 174 -12.30 -2.65 -3.26
CA LEU A 174 -12.96 -2.95 -4.52
C LEU A 174 -14.48 -2.71 -4.44
N ILE A 175 -15.10 -2.98 -3.30
CA ILE A 175 -16.50 -2.66 -3.05
C ILE A 175 -16.72 -1.14 -3.11
N ILE A 176 -15.89 -0.37 -2.41
CA ILE A 176 -15.98 1.11 -2.43
C ILE A 176 -15.80 1.65 -3.85
N GLN A 177 -14.80 1.19 -4.57
CA GLN A 177 -14.57 1.59 -5.97
C GLN A 177 -15.73 1.19 -6.89
N ALA A 178 -16.30 0.00 -6.69
CA ALA A 178 -17.46 -0.46 -7.44
C ALA A 178 -18.69 0.40 -7.16
N ASP A 179 -18.90 0.83 -5.93
CA ASP A 179 -20.03 1.69 -5.57
C ASP A 179 -19.86 3.12 -6.11
N GLU A 180 -18.63 3.66 -6.08
CA GLU A 180 -18.32 4.94 -6.73
C GLU A 180 -18.59 4.90 -8.26
N LEU A 181 -18.17 3.81 -8.92
CA LEU A 181 -18.43 3.60 -10.34
C LEU A 181 -19.93 3.47 -10.65
N LYS A 182 -20.68 2.75 -9.79
CA LYS A 182 -22.14 2.64 -9.91
C LYS A 182 -22.82 4.02 -9.76
N GLU A 183 -22.45 4.79 -8.74
CA GLU A 183 -23.01 6.13 -8.55
C GLU A 183 -22.67 7.07 -9.73
N ARG A 184 -21.47 6.94 -10.31
CA ARG A 184 -21.09 7.66 -11.52
C ARG A 184 -21.93 7.24 -12.72
N ALA A 185 -22.18 5.94 -12.88
CA ALA A 185 -23.06 5.43 -13.94
C ALA A 185 -24.51 5.93 -13.77
N TYR A 186 -25.04 5.92 -12.55
CA TYR A 186 -26.39 6.45 -12.26
C TYR A 186 -26.52 7.96 -12.46
N LYS A 187 -25.43 8.71 -12.32
CA LYS A 187 -25.40 10.13 -12.69
C LYS A 187 -25.45 10.37 -14.20
N LEU A 188 -24.95 9.42 -15.00
CA LEU A 188 -24.98 9.49 -16.45
C LEU A 188 -26.34 8.99 -17.01
N ASP A 189 -26.92 7.99 -16.38
CA ASP A 189 -28.24 7.45 -16.73
C ASP A 189 -28.96 6.95 -15.47
N GLU A 190 -29.91 7.75 -15.00
CA GLU A 190 -30.68 7.47 -13.78
C GLU A 190 -31.61 6.25 -13.93
N SER A 191 -31.94 5.85 -15.17
CA SER A 191 -32.79 4.67 -15.43
C SER A 191 -32.12 3.34 -15.00
N LEU A 192 -30.81 3.33 -14.87
CA LEU A 192 -30.02 2.20 -14.44
C LEU A 192 -30.04 1.96 -12.91
N ARG A 193 -30.58 2.91 -12.14
CA ARG A 193 -30.66 2.80 -10.69
C ARG A 193 -31.66 1.71 -10.30
N PRO A 194 -31.27 0.69 -9.52
CA PRO A 194 -32.18 -0.37 -9.13
C PRO A 194 -33.33 0.19 -8.30
N ARG A 195 -34.55 -0.12 -8.69
CA ARG A 195 -35.76 0.26 -7.92
C ARG A 195 -35.71 -0.43 -6.55
N LYS A 196 -35.89 0.33 -5.47
CA LYS A 196 -36.01 -0.25 -4.11
C LYS A 196 -37.11 -1.29 -4.12
N GLY A 197 -36.75 -2.55 -3.96
CA GLY A 197 -37.73 -3.65 -3.83
C GLY A 197 -38.63 -3.42 -2.64
N ARG A 198 -39.92 -3.74 -2.81
CA ARG A 198 -40.92 -3.70 -1.73
C ARG A 198 -40.42 -4.63 -0.61
N PRO A 199 -40.38 -4.20 0.68
CA PRO A 199 -40.00 -5.09 1.78
C PRO A 199 -40.88 -6.34 1.78
N LYS A 200 -40.29 -7.53 1.87
CA LYS A 200 -40.98 -8.78 2.03
C LYS A 200 -41.83 -8.67 3.30
N LYS A 201 -43.17 -8.88 3.19
CA LYS A 201 -44.02 -9.07 4.33
C LYS A 201 -43.57 -10.33 5.06
N GLU A 202 -43.17 -10.17 6.32
CA GLU A 202 -43.01 -11.31 7.22
C GLU A 202 -44.35 -12.00 7.35
N THR A 203 -44.44 -13.25 6.90
CA THR A 203 -45.54 -14.14 7.20
C THR A 203 -45.40 -14.57 8.67
N VAL A 204 -46.19 -13.97 9.53
CA VAL A 204 -46.41 -14.49 10.89
C VAL A 204 -47.18 -15.81 10.70
N GLU A 205 -46.53 -16.92 10.93
CA GLU A 205 -47.21 -18.21 11.16
C GLU A 205 -47.78 -18.17 12.58
N GLU A 206 -49.10 -18.03 12.65
CA GLU A 206 -49.86 -18.38 13.85
C GLU A 206 -49.91 -19.91 13.97
N ALA A 207 -49.45 -20.40 15.11
CA ALA A 207 -49.79 -21.74 15.63
C ALA A 207 -50.30 -21.61 17.06
#